data_ce774778994520a6dbe422ffcc09b60f
#
_entry.id   ce774778994520a6dbe422ffcc09b60f
#
_cell.length_a   1.000
_cell.length_b   1.000
_cell.length_c   1.000
_cell.angle_alpha   90.00
_cell.angle_beta   90.00
_cell.angle_gamma   90.00
#
_symmetry.space_group_name_H-M   'P 1'
#
loop_
_entity.id
_entity.type
_entity.pdbx_description
1 polymer ?
#
loop_
_entity_poly.entity_id
_entity_poly.type
_entity_poly.pdbx_seq_one_letter_code
_entity_poly.pdbx_strand_id
1 'polypeptide(L)'
;MILLKRTLQFFIICVLIGLITLVSLYYYVKPDIPSVQVLKDVQLQTPMQVFTKDGLLINQFGEKRRIPVTIDEIPQTLINAFLATEDNRFYDHIGIDPIGIVRSAIVLISTGEKKQGASTITMQLARNFFLTREKAYIRKVKEIFIALHIEGVLTKDEILELYLNKIELGNRAFGIGAAAQVYYGKELKDLTLAQMAMIAGLPKAPSALNPIRNPTRAKARRNVVLGRLLTENYITQEEYNEATSQPITAYFHGAEINLYAPYISEMVRAEMVSRYGIDKAYNSGFKIFTSVESKVQKAAQNALVNNLHNYDMRHGFRGPTDALWDPETQPALTEQQILSKLQSVNELGTLKAAAVLSVNDKTASVLLKSGERTTLTWDNLKWARKYITRYRQSFAPKAATDILTSGMQIWVRKNEDDSYLLSQIPEASSAIVSLDPQDGRIKAIVGGYSFEQSQYNRAVQAKRQVGSNIKPFIYSAALEKGYTLASILNDAPINQWDKSQGVAWRPKNSPAVYNGPIRIRRALAQSK
;
A
#
# COMPACT_ATOMS: atom_id res chain seq x y z
N MET A 1 -30.72 -17.33 -65.95
CA MET A 1 -31.85 -16.88 -65.13
C MET A 1 -32.15 -17.84 -63.97
N ILE A 2 -32.26 -19.15 -64.19
CA ILE A 2 -32.56 -20.18 -63.15
C ILE A 2 -31.46 -20.29 -62.10
N LEU A 3 -30.18 -20.27 -62.48
CA LEU A 3 -29.06 -20.34 -61.56
C LEU A 3 -28.99 -19.13 -60.61
N LEU A 4 -29.23 -17.94 -61.14
CA LEU A 4 -29.29 -16.68 -60.37
C LEU A 4 -30.46 -16.67 -59.35
N LYS A 5 -31.62 -17.24 -59.73
CA LYS A 5 -32.74 -17.41 -58.78
C LYS A 5 -32.41 -18.38 -57.65
N ARG A 6 -31.73 -19.50 -57.96
CA ARG A 6 -31.35 -20.50 -56.95
C ARG A 6 -30.27 -19.96 -55.99
N THR A 7 -29.28 -19.22 -56.47
CA THR A 7 -28.28 -18.57 -55.63
C THR A 7 -28.90 -17.49 -54.75
N LEU A 8 -29.86 -16.71 -55.26
CA LEU A 8 -30.58 -15.71 -54.47
C LEU A 8 -31.46 -16.37 -53.38
N GLN A 9 -32.16 -17.47 -53.74
CA GLN A 9 -32.95 -18.25 -52.77
C GLN A 9 -32.08 -18.84 -51.67
N PHE A 10 -30.92 -19.43 -52.04
CA PHE A 10 -29.97 -19.95 -51.08
C PHE A 10 -29.44 -18.85 -50.13
N PHE A 11 -29.11 -17.69 -50.68
CA PHE A 11 -28.65 -16.54 -49.89
C PHE A 11 -29.75 -16.07 -48.89
N ILE A 12 -31.01 -15.96 -49.36
CA ILE A 12 -32.16 -15.60 -48.51
C ILE A 12 -32.36 -16.62 -47.37
N ILE A 13 -32.27 -17.91 -47.67
CA ILE A 13 -32.40 -18.98 -46.67
C ILE A 13 -31.26 -18.88 -45.64
N CYS A 14 -30.03 -18.65 -46.06
CA CYS A 14 -28.88 -18.47 -45.14
C CYS A 14 -29.10 -17.24 -44.24
N VAL A 15 -29.60 -16.13 -44.78
CA VAL A 15 -29.91 -14.93 -44.01
C VAL A 15 -31.02 -15.20 -42.99
N LEU A 16 -32.11 -15.90 -43.40
CA LEU A 16 -33.20 -16.26 -42.49
C LEU A 16 -32.73 -17.20 -41.37
N ILE A 17 -31.94 -18.22 -41.69
CA ILE A 17 -31.34 -19.10 -40.67
C ILE A 17 -30.46 -18.29 -39.71
N GLY A 18 -29.62 -17.38 -40.23
CA GLY A 18 -28.82 -16.49 -39.43
C GLY A 18 -29.65 -15.64 -38.47
N LEU A 19 -30.76 -15.06 -38.98
CA LEU A 19 -31.66 -14.24 -38.17
C LEU A 19 -32.37 -15.05 -37.09
N ILE A 20 -32.90 -16.23 -37.41
CA ILE A 20 -33.52 -17.16 -36.47
C ILE A 20 -32.53 -17.58 -35.39
N THR A 21 -31.29 -17.89 -35.75
CA THR A 21 -30.25 -18.25 -34.84
C THR A 21 -29.96 -17.08 -33.88
N LEU A 22 -29.87 -15.85 -34.37
CA LEU A 22 -29.59 -14.65 -33.61
C LEU A 22 -30.70 -14.33 -32.62
N VAL A 23 -31.98 -14.46 -33.06
CA VAL A 23 -33.17 -14.30 -32.22
C VAL A 23 -33.23 -15.39 -31.14
N SER A 24 -33.01 -16.64 -31.50
CA SER A 24 -32.96 -17.75 -30.54
C SER A 24 -31.86 -17.56 -29.50
N LEU A 25 -30.71 -17.10 -29.92
CA LEU A 25 -29.58 -16.81 -29.06
C LEU A 25 -29.85 -15.64 -28.10
N TYR A 26 -30.57 -14.61 -28.59
CA TYR A 26 -31.03 -13.51 -27.75
C TYR A 26 -32.00 -13.98 -26.64
N TYR A 27 -33.01 -14.78 -26.99
CA TYR A 27 -33.94 -15.31 -25.99
C TYR A 27 -33.29 -16.25 -25.00
N TYR A 28 -32.29 -17.01 -25.44
CA TYR A 28 -31.49 -17.87 -24.56
C TYR A 28 -30.65 -17.07 -23.53
N VAL A 29 -30.10 -15.94 -23.95
CA VAL A 29 -29.19 -15.14 -23.10
C VAL A 29 -29.97 -14.06 -22.31
N LYS A 30 -31.14 -13.66 -22.78
CA LYS A 30 -31.94 -12.59 -22.19
C LYS A 30 -32.17 -12.68 -20.66
N PRO A 31 -32.46 -13.86 -20.06
CA PRO A 31 -32.63 -13.96 -18.61
C PRO A 31 -31.36 -13.61 -17.80
N ASP A 32 -30.18 -13.75 -18.42
CA ASP A 32 -28.90 -13.51 -17.79
C ASP A 32 -28.33 -12.11 -18.08
N ILE A 33 -29.04 -11.27 -18.83
CA ILE A 33 -28.62 -9.90 -19.13
C ILE A 33 -28.99 -9.01 -17.95
N PRO A 34 -27.99 -8.44 -17.25
CA PRO A 34 -28.25 -7.56 -16.12
C PRO A 34 -28.86 -6.23 -16.58
N SER A 35 -29.56 -5.54 -15.68
CA SER A 35 -30.02 -4.18 -15.92
C SER A 35 -28.84 -3.22 -16.07
N VAL A 36 -28.69 -2.62 -17.25
CA VAL A 36 -27.61 -1.65 -17.53
C VAL A 36 -27.89 -0.28 -16.91
N GLN A 37 -29.08 -0.02 -16.42
CA GLN A 37 -29.46 1.24 -15.73
C GLN A 37 -28.60 1.45 -14.46
N VAL A 38 -28.10 0.37 -13.86
CA VAL A 38 -27.13 0.42 -12.74
C VAL A 38 -25.87 1.20 -13.10
N LEU A 39 -25.53 1.32 -14.40
CA LEU A 39 -24.36 2.08 -14.85
C LEU A 39 -24.52 3.60 -14.68
N LYS A 40 -25.75 4.13 -14.65
CA LYS A 40 -26.00 5.57 -14.41
C LYS A 40 -25.63 6.00 -12.98
N ASP A 41 -25.76 5.08 -12.02
CA ASP A 41 -25.52 5.35 -10.61
C ASP A 41 -24.29 4.60 -10.07
N VAL A 42 -23.38 4.20 -10.95
CA VAL A 42 -22.19 3.43 -10.56
C VAL A 42 -21.28 4.25 -9.67
N GLN A 43 -21.26 3.92 -8.39
CA GLN A 43 -20.19 4.33 -7.51
C GLN A 43 -18.98 3.42 -7.74
N LEU A 44 -17.96 3.95 -8.41
CA LEU A 44 -16.71 3.23 -8.59
C LEU A 44 -16.05 3.00 -7.24
N GLN A 45 -15.65 1.74 -6.98
CA GLN A 45 -14.96 1.38 -5.75
C GLN A 45 -13.71 2.24 -5.55
N THR A 46 -13.75 3.12 -4.58
CA THR A 46 -12.64 4.00 -4.20
C THR A 46 -12.10 3.55 -2.85
N PRO A 47 -10.78 3.47 -2.67
CA PRO A 47 -10.20 3.03 -1.39
C PRO A 47 -10.46 4.04 -0.28
N MET A 48 -10.58 3.54 0.95
CA MET A 48 -10.64 4.34 2.17
C MET A 48 -9.29 5.01 2.42
N GLN A 49 -9.29 6.30 2.72
CA GLN A 49 -8.11 7.10 3.00
C GLN A 49 -8.15 7.63 4.44
N VAL A 50 -7.01 7.55 5.14
CA VAL A 50 -6.88 8.03 6.53
C VAL A 50 -5.89 9.18 6.56
N PHE A 51 -6.32 10.31 7.12
CA PHE A 51 -5.55 11.55 7.18
C PHE A 51 -5.30 11.98 8.62
N THR A 52 -4.23 12.73 8.82
CA THR A 52 -4.02 13.53 10.03
C THR A 52 -5.00 14.69 10.10
N LYS A 53 -5.08 15.35 11.25
CA LYS A 53 -5.85 16.60 11.45
C LYS A 53 -5.42 17.71 10.48
N ASP A 54 -4.13 17.77 10.16
CA ASP A 54 -3.50 18.73 9.26
C ASP A 54 -3.41 18.25 7.80
N GLY A 55 -4.14 17.19 7.44
CA GLY A 55 -4.39 16.77 6.06
C GLY A 55 -3.33 15.87 5.42
N LEU A 56 -2.34 15.37 6.16
CA LEU A 56 -1.36 14.43 5.61
C LEU A 56 -1.91 13.01 5.54
N LEU A 57 -1.68 12.31 4.43
CA LEU A 57 -2.11 10.93 4.26
C LEU A 57 -1.29 9.99 5.15
N ILE A 58 -1.97 9.24 6.02
CA ILE A 58 -1.38 8.22 6.90
C ILE A 58 -1.40 6.85 6.21
N ASN A 59 -2.53 6.49 5.60
CA ASN A 59 -2.68 5.20 4.94
C ASN A 59 -3.89 5.19 4.00
N GLN A 60 -3.90 4.16 3.12
CA GLN A 60 -5.00 3.89 2.21
C GLN A 60 -5.35 2.41 2.26
N PHE A 61 -6.64 2.08 2.46
CA PHE A 61 -7.14 0.71 2.54
C PHE A 61 -8.10 0.42 1.39
N GLY A 62 -7.87 -0.66 0.68
CA GLY A 62 -8.65 -1.14 -0.46
C GLY A 62 -7.76 -1.91 -1.43
N GLU A 63 -8.35 -2.90 -2.11
CA GLU A 63 -7.60 -3.72 -3.06
C GLU A 63 -7.32 -2.99 -4.37
N LYS A 64 -8.24 -2.10 -4.77
CA LYS A 64 -8.22 -1.41 -6.06
C LYS A 64 -7.87 0.05 -5.86
N ARG A 65 -6.82 0.50 -6.52
CA ARG A 65 -6.49 1.92 -6.59
C ARG A 65 -7.32 2.54 -7.70
N ARG A 66 -8.18 3.49 -7.37
CA ARG A 66 -8.95 4.29 -8.33
C ARG A 66 -8.88 5.75 -7.97
N ILE A 67 -8.70 6.54 -9.01
CA ILE A 67 -8.83 8.00 -8.99
C ILE A 67 -9.79 8.30 -10.14
N PRO A 68 -11.10 8.40 -9.84
CA PRO A 68 -12.11 8.71 -10.85
C PRO A 68 -11.81 10.08 -11.46
N VAL A 69 -12.00 10.18 -12.76
CA VAL A 69 -11.84 11.41 -13.54
C VAL A 69 -13.05 11.58 -14.44
N THR A 70 -13.51 12.81 -14.63
CA THR A 70 -14.56 13.14 -15.59
C THR A 70 -13.98 13.23 -17.00
N ILE A 71 -14.82 13.10 -18.01
CA ILE A 71 -14.36 13.13 -19.41
C ILE A 71 -13.63 14.43 -19.74
N ASP A 72 -14.06 15.55 -19.16
CA ASP A 72 -13.48 16.88 -19.38
C ASP A 72 -12.07 17.05 -18.72
N GLU A 73 -11.75 16.23 -17.72
CA GLU A 73 -10.43 16.23 -17.07
C GLU A 73 -9.40 15.41 -17.85
N ILE A 74 -9.82 14.66 -18.88
CA ILE A 74 -8.95 13.76 -19.62
C ILE A 74 -8.35 14.49 -20.83
N PRO A 75 -7.01 14.56 -20.96
CA PRO A 75 -6.38 15.14 -22.14
C PRO A 75 -6.85 14.47 -23.43
N GLN A 76 -7.23 15.28 -24.43
CA GLN A 76 -7.74 14.77 -25.72
C GLN A 76 -6.76 13.79 -26.39
N THR A 77 -5.46 14.04 -26.27
CA THR A 77 -4.40 13.14 -26.77
C THR A 77 -4.48 11.73 -26.15
N LEU A 78 -4.80 11.65 -24.85
CA LEU A 78 -4.98 10.35 -24.17
C LEU A 78 -6.25 9.65 -24.65
N ILE A 79 -7.35 10.37 -24.82
CA ILE A 79 -8.60 9.85 -25.42
C ILE A 79 -8.28 9.27 -26.81
N ASN A 80 -7.65 10.06 -27.66
CA ASN A 80 -7.27 9.66 -29.03
C ASN A 80 -6.36 8.41 -29.01
N ALA A 81 -5.45 8.28 -28.04
CA ALA A 81 -4.58 7.11 -27.91
C ALA A 81 -5.37 5.82 -27.61
N PHE A 82 -6.39 5.90 -26.75
CA PHE A 82 -7.28 4.77 -26.49
C PHE A 82 -8.16 4.46 -27.72
N LEU A 83 -8.77 5.46 -28.34
CA LEU A 83 -9.60 5.29 -29.51
C LEU A 83 -8.83 4.67 -30.67
N ALA A 84 -7.69 5.24 -31.04
CA ALA A 84 -6.85 4.74 -32.14
C ALA A 84 -6.36 3.30 -31.91
N THR A 85 -6.24 2.90 -30.64
CA THR A 85 -5.68 1.59 -30.29
C THR A 85 -6.73 0.51 -30.11
N GLU A 86 -7.83 0.82 -29.42
CA GLU A 86 -8.85 -0.13 -29.00
C GLU A 86 -10.08 -0.10 -29.92
N ASP A 87 -10.48 1.10 -30.41
CA ASP A 87 -11.73 1.27 -31.16
C ASP A 87 -11.76 2.59 -31.95
N ASN A 88 -11.08 2.66 -33.08
CA ASN A 88 -10.93 3.92 -33.84
C ASN A 88 -12.23 4.47 -34.44
N ARG A 89 -13.30 3.69 -34.47
CA ARG A 89 -14.63 4.10 -34.95
C ARG A 89 -15.68 4.10 -33.84
N PHE A 90 -15.25 4.30 -32.61
CA PHE A 90 -16.09 4.24 -31.43
C PHE A 90 -17.35 5.10 -31.52
N TYR A 91 -17.22 6.31 -32.08
CA TYR A 91 -18.32 7.24 -32.22
C TYR A 91 -19.27 6.91 -33.40
N ASP A 92 -18.87 6.04 -34.34
CA ASP A 92 -19.61 5.76 -35.57
C ASP A 92 -20.53 4.54 -35.48
N HIS A 93 -20.31 3.65 -34.50
CA HIS A 93 -21.07 2.41 -34.35
C HIS A 93 -21.94 2.38 -33.09
N ILE A 94 -22.91 1.47 -33.06
CA ILE A 94 -23.91 1.29 -31.98
C ILE A 94 -23.46 0.22 -30.96
N GLY A 95 -22.20 0.24 -30.51
CA GLY A 95 -21.65 -0.72 -29.54
C GLY A 95 -21.00 -1.96 -30.15
N ILE A 96 -21.31 -2.25 -31.39
CA ILE A 96 -20.69 -3.29 -32.22
C ILE A 96 -20.20 -2.65 -33.48
N ASP A 97 -18.97 -2.98 -33.91
CA ASP A 97 -18.40 -2.53 -35.18
C ASP A 97 -18.52 -3.62 -36.26
N PRO A 98 -19.60 -3.64 -37.10
CA PRO A 98 -19.75 -4.66 -38.14
C PRO A 98 -18.62 -4.66 -39.16
N ILE A 99 -18.10 -3.48 -39.52
CA ILE A 99 -17.00 -3.34 -40.51
C ILE A 99 -15.71 -3.89 -39.90
N GLY A 100 -15.45 -3.63 -38.61
CA GLY A 100 -14.33 -4.21 -37.88
C GLY A 100 -14.40 -5.74 -37.77
N ILE A 101 -15.60 -6.29 -37.59
CA ILE A 101 -15.82 -7.74 -37.57
C ILE A 101 -15.49 -8.34 -38.92
N VAL A 102 -16.02 -7.78 -40.04
CA VAL A 102 -15.74 -8.24 -41.41
C VAL A 102 -14.24 -8.13 -41.71
N ARG A 103 -13.61 -7.01 -41.43
CA ARG A 103 -12.18 -6.79 -41.59
C ARG A 103 -11.35 -7.85 -40.82
N SER A 104 -11.69 -8.10 -39.57
CA SER A 104 -11.00 -9.09 -38.73
C SER A 104 -11.17 -10.52 -39.25
N ALA A 105 -12.35 -10.84 -39.80
CA ALA A 105 -12.62 -12.13 -40.43
C ALA A 105 -11.80 -12.30 -41.71
N ILE A 106 -11.69 -11.28 -42.56
CA ILE A 106 -10.85 -11.31 -43.78
C ILE A 106 -9.38 -11.53 -43.40
N VAL A 107 -8.87 -10.79 -42.40
CA VAL A 107 -7.47 -10.97 -41.94
C VAL A 107 -7.24 -12.37 -41.39
N LEU A 108 -8.16 -12.93 -40.62
CA LEU A 108 -8.05 -14.28 -40.10
C LEU A 108 -8.03 -15.33 -41.23
N ILE A 109 -8.91 -15.18 -42.21
CA ILE A 109 -8.97 -16.13 -43.36
C ILE A 109 -7.71 -16.01 -44.21
N SER A 110 -7.21 -14.78 -44.47
CA SER A 110 -6.05 -14.55 -45.34
C SER A 110 -4.70 -14.89 -44.71
N THR A 111 -4.58 -14.75 -43.37
CA THR A 111 -3.29 -14.95 -42.66
C THR A 111 -3.25 -16.19 -41.78
N GLY A 112 -4.40 -16.82 -41.49
CA GLY A 112 -4.54 -17.91 -40.52
C GLY A 112 -4.33 -17.49 -39.05
N GLU A 113 -4.03 -16.21 -38.78
CA GLU A 113 -3.68 -15.71 -37.45
C GLU A 113 -4.64 -14.62 -36.96
N LYS A 114 -4.97 -14.65 -35.68
CA LYS A 114 -5.77 -13.58 -35.03
C LYS A 114 -4.94 -12.31 -34.80
N LYS A 115 -4.63 -11.58 -35.87
CA LYS A 115 -3.83 -10.34 -35.81
C LYS A 115 -4.61 -9.12 -35.36
N GLN A 116 -5.94 -9.10 -35.56
CA GLN A 116 -6.82 -7.99 -35.18
C GLN A 116 -7.97 -8.47 -34.29
N GLY A 117 -8.31 -7.68 -33.27
CA GLY A 117 -9.49 -7.86 -32.43
C GLY A 117 -10.70 -7.11 -33.02
N ALA A 118 -11.91 -7.66 -32.86
CA ALA A 118 -13.18 -7.03 -33.25
C ALA A 118 -14.02 -6.64 -32.02
N SER A 119 -13.39 -6.46 -30.87
CA SER A 119 -14.10 -6.05 -29.64
C SER A 119 -14.05 -4.54 -29.53
N THR A 120 -15.22 -3.90 -29.36
CA THR A 120 -15.35 -2.46 -29.16
C THR A 120 -15.11 -2.08 -27.71
N ILE A 121 -14.92 -0.77 -27.43
CA ILE A 121 -14.86 -0.22 -26.08
C ILE A 121 -16.13 -0.58 -25.29
N THR A 122 -17.31 -0.44 -25.89
CA THR A 122 -18.59 -0.78 -25.24
C THR A 122 -18.68 -2.26 -24.87
N MET A 123 -18.21 -3.17 -25.74
CA MET A 123 -18.14 -4.60 -25.40
C MET A 123 -17.13 -4.89 -24.28
N GLN A 124 -16.01 -4.18 -24.23
CA GLN A 124 -15.05 -4.30 -23.14
C GLN A 124 -15.64 -3.76 -21.81
N LEU A 125 -16.41 -2.66 -21.87
CA LEU A 125 -17.14 -2.12 -20.73
C LEU A 125 -18.16 -3.15 -20.20
N ALA A 126 -18.97 -3.72 -21.10
CA ALA A 126 -19.93 -4.78 -20.76
C ALA A 126 -19.26 -5.95 -20.03
N ARG A 127 -18.13 -6.42 -20.56
CA ARG A 127 -17.34 -7.49 -19.94
C ARG A 127 -16.83 -7.11 -18.55
N ASN A 128 -16.30 -5.89 -18.37
CA ASN A 128 -15.68 -5.46 -17.13
C ASN A 128 -16.67 -5.18 -15.99
N PHE A 129 -17.93 -4.93 -16.31
CA PHE A 129 -18.98 -4.66 -15.31
C PHE A 129 -19.82 -5.89 -14.97
N PHE A 130 -20.19 -6.68 -15.98
CA PHE A 130 -21.28 -7.64 -15.85
C PHE A 130 -20.87 -9.09 -16.00
N LEU A 131 -19.68 -9.37 -16.58
CA LEU A 131 -19.32 -10.74 -16.93
C LEU A 131 -18.16 -11.27 -16.08
N THR A 132 -18.32 -12.50 -15.61
CA THR A 132 -17.32 -13.25 -14.85
C THR A 132 -16.67 -14.33 -15.72
N ARG A 133 -16.02 -15.32 -15.10
CA ARG A 133 -15.32 -16.42 -15.79
C ARG A 133 -16.31 -17.44 -16.40
N GLU A 134 -16.95 -17.08 -17.50
CA GLU A 134 -17.79 -18.00 -18.28
C GLU A 134 -17.05 -18.58 -19.50
N LYS A 135 -17.67 -19.60 -20.15
CA LYS A 135 -17.14 -20.14 -21.41
C LYS A 135 -17.04 -19.04 -22.47
N ALA A 136 -15.91 -18.97 -23.16
CA ALA A 136 -15.54 -17.85 -24.04
C ALA A 136 -16.59 -17.46 -25.10
N TYR A 137 -17.30 -18.43 -25.69
CA TYR A 137 -18.30 -18.17 -26.72
C TYR A 137 -19.59 -17.57 -26.15
N ILE A 138 -20.13 -18.12 -25.06
CA ILE A 138 -21.36 -17.63 -24.43
C ILE A 138 -21.12 -16.22 -23.89
N ARG A 139 -19.97 -16.01 -23.24
CA ARG A 139 -19.55 -14.68 -22.79
C ARG A 139 -19.52 -13.68 -23.93
N LYS A 140 -18.98 -14.05 -25.11
CA LYS A 140 -18.91 -13.14 -26.27
C LYS A 140 -20.27 -12.74 -26.80
N VAL A 141 -21.22 -13.65 -26.77
CA VAL A 141 -22.62 -13.35 -27.12
C VAL A 141 -23.24 -12.38 -26.11
N LYS A 142 -23.04 -12.62 -24.81
CA LYS A 142 -23.51 -11.70 -23.76
C LYS A 142 -22.88 -10.32 -23.90
N GLU A 143 -21.56 -10.23 -24.16
CA GLU A 143 -20.88 -8.95 -24.43
C GLU A 143 -21.57 -8.13 -25.52
N ILE A 144 -21.97 -8.78 -26.62
CA ILE A 144 -22.65 -8.15 -27.77
C ILE A 144 -24.00 -7.55 -27.34
N PHE A 145 -24.87 -8.37 -26.73
CA PHE A 145 -26.21 -7.90 -26.35
C PHE A 145 -26.17 -6.86 -25.23
N ILE A 146 -25.27 -7.00 -24.25
CA ILE A 146 -25.11 -5.99 -23.19
C ILE A 146 -24.56 -4.69 -23.79
N ALA A 147 -23.62 -4.75 -24.75
CA ALA A 147 -23.09 -3.56 -25.41
C ALA A 147 -24.20 -2.77 -26.14
N LEU A 148 -25.09 -3.46 -26.89
CA LEU A 148 -26.22 -2.81 -27.53
C LEU A 148 -27.18 -2.16 -26.52
N HIS A 149 -27.37 -2.80 -25.36
CA HIS A 149 -28.19 -2.23 -24.29
C HIS A 149 -27.54 -1.00 -23.64
N ILE A 150 -26.22 -1.03 -23.43
CA ILE A 150 -25.45 0.11 -22.88
C ILE A 150 -25.60 1.33 -23.79
N GLU A 151 -25.45 1.17 -25.09
CA GLU A 151 -25.57 2.26 -26.07
C GLU A 151 -27.00 2.83 -26.17
N GLY A 152 -28.02 2.05 -25.78
CA GLY A 152 -29.39 2.54 -25.66
C GLY A 152 -29.70 3.34 -24.40
N VAL A 153 -28.79 3.33 -23.41
CA VAL A 153 -28.99 3.95 -22.09
C VAL A 153 -28.02 5.10 -21.82
N LEU A 154 -26.78 5.00 -22.33
CA LEU A 154 -25.69 5.93 -22.10
C LEU A 154 -25.23 6.59 -23.40
N THR A 155 -24.76 7.83 -23.30
CA THR A 155 -24.07 8.52 -24.39
C THR A 155 -22.66 7.94 -24.61
N LYS A 156 -22.06 8.24 -25.76
CA LYS A 156 -20.69 7.81 -26.09
C LYS A 156 -19.67 8.31 -25.07
N ASP A 157 -19.80 9.54 -24.63
CA ASP A 157 -18.90 10.14 -23.66
C ASP A 157 -19.03 9.50 -22.28
N GLU A 158 -20.26 9.20 -21.84
CA GLU A 158 -20.52 8.45 -20.60
C GLU A 158 -19.94 7.03 -20.65
N ILE A 159 -20.07 6.36 -21.81
CA ILE A 159 -19.46 5.02 -22.03
C ILE A 159 -17.94 5.09 -21.95
N LEU A 160 -17.35 6.07 -22.60
CA LEU A 160 -15.91 6.26 -22.62
C LEU A 160 -15.36 6.61 -21.23
N GLU A 161 -16.01 7.51 -20.51
CA GLU A 161 -15.68 7.87 -19.14
C GLU A 161 -15.71 6.65 -18.20
N LEU A 162 -16.80 5.88 -18.24
CA LEU A 162 -16.93 4.66 -17.45
C LEU A 162 -15.85 3.63 -17.81
N TYR A 163 -15.53 3.46 -19.09
CA TYR A 163 -14.49 2.55 -19.55
C TYR A 163 -13.12 2.97 -19.03
N LEU A 164 -12.74 4.24 -19.22
CA LEU A 164 -11.44 4.78 -18.81
C LEU A 164 -11.26 4.78 -17.29
N ASN A 165 -12.33 4.85 -16.52
CA ASN A 165 -12.31 4.75 -15.06
C ASN A 165 -12.35 3.31 -14.53
N LYS A 166 -12.81 2.34 -15.34
CA LYS A 166 -13.00 0.95 -14.88
C LYS A 166 -11.87 0.02 -15.24
N ILE A 167 -11.20 0.24 -16.37
CA ILE A 167 -10.25 -0.70 -16.95
C ILE A 167 -9.07 -0.97 -16.02
N GLU A 168 -8.65 -2.25 -15.94
CA GLU A 168 -7.44 -2.64 -15.22
C GLU A 168 -6.19 -2.38 -16.07
N LEU A 169 -5.24 -1.64 -15.50
CA LEU A 169 -4.01 -1.21 -16.17
C LEU A 169 -2.73 -1.76 -15.51
N GLY A 170 -2.86 -2.79 -14.67
CA GLY A 170 -1.74 -3.43 -13.97
C GLY A 170 -1.39 -2.74 -12.64
N ASN A 171 -0.54 -3.38 -11.83
CA ASN A 171 -0.15 -2.91 -10.49
C ASN A 171 -1.34 -2.48 -9.60
N ARG A 172 -2.50 -3.15 -9.75
CA ARG A 172 -3.77 -2.81 -9.08
C ARG A 172 -4.31 -1.41 -9.42
N ALA A 173 -3.82 -0.77 -10.49
CA ALA A 173 -4.35 0.47 -11.02
C ALA A 173 -5.61 0.18 -11.86
N PHE A 174 -6.74 0.70 -11.41
CA PHE A 174 -8.02 0.63 -12.11
C PHE A 174 -8.42 2.03 -12.55
N GLY A 175 -8.49 2.22 -13.86
CA GLY A 175 -8.69 3.51 -14.51
C GLY A 175 -7.40 4.28 -14.75
N ILE A 176 -7.51 5.23 -15.70
CA ILE A 176 -6.37 6.01 -16.21
C ILE A 176 -5.78 6.96 -15.15
N GLY A 177 -6.61 7.57 -14.30
CA GLY A 177 -6.15 8.43 -13.23
C GLY A 177 -5.25 7.69 -12.24
N ALA A 178 -5.67 6.46 -11.85
CA ALA A 178 -4.84 5.61 -11.00
C ALA A 178 -3.57 5.13 -11.71
N ALA A 179 -3.62 4.86 -13.02
CA ALA A 179 -2.45 4.45 -13.79
C ALA A 179 -1.42 5.59 -13.89
N ALA A 180 -1.85 6.83 -14.13
CA ALA A 180 -0.98 8.01 -14.14
C ALA A 180 -0.25 8.16 -12.81
N GLN A 181 -0.97 8.03 -11.71
CA GLN A 181 -0.38 8.12 -10.37
C GLN A 181 0.55 6.94 -10.08
N VAL A 182 0.13 5.69 -10.39
CA VAL A 182 0.90 4.48 -10.04
C VAL A 182 2.19 4.36 -10.86
N TYR A 183 2.17 4.73 -12.14
CA TYR A 183 3.34 4.58 -13.02
C TYR A 183 4.23 5.81 -13.09
N TYR A 184 3.68 7.00 -12.84
CA TYR A 184 4.41 8.27 -13.06
C TYR A 184 4.32 9.26 -11.90
N GLY A 185 3.46 9.05 -10.89
CA GLY A 185 3.25 10.00 -9.79
C GLY A 185 2.69 11.35 -10.24
N LYS A 186 1.92 11.37 -11.34
CA LYS A 186 1.46 12.59 -12.03
C LYS A 186 -0.06 12.62 -12.18
N GLU A 187 -0.60 13.81 -12.32
CA GLU A 187 -1.96 14.01 -12.85
C GLU A 187 -1.98 13.75 -14.36
N LEU A 188 -3.17 13.49 -14.93
CA LEU A 188 -3.32 13.16 -16.35
C LEU A 188 -2.81 14.30 -17.27
N LYS A 189 -3.04 15.56 -16.90
CA LYS A 189 -2.62 16.73 -17.65
C LYS A 189 -1.09 16.91 -17.74
N ASP A 190 -0.34 16.32 -16.81
CA ASP A 190 1.13 16.45 -16.71
C ASP A 190 1.88 15.30 -17.41
N LEU A 191 1.14 14.38 -18.02
CA LEU A 191 1.72 13.25 -18.76
C LEU A 191 2.28 13.69 -20.10
N THR A 192 3.45 13.17 -20.47
CA THR A 192 3.99 13.33 -21.83
C THR A 192 3.25 12.42 -22.81
N LEU A 193 3.35 12.72 -24.12
CA LEU A 193 2.78 11.87 -25.18
C LEU A 193 3.23 10.41 -25.06
N ALA A 194 4.51 10.18 -24.79
CA ALA A 194 5.05 8.82 -24.58
C ALA A 194 4.43 8.11 -23.37
N GLN A 195 4.15 8.86 -22.30
CA GLN A 195 3.51 8.32 -21.08
C GLN A 195 2.03 8.02 -21.33
N MET A 196 1.30 8.89 -22.03
CA MET A 196 -0.10 8.67 -22.44
C MET A 196 -0.22 7.44 -23.34
N ALA A 197 0.65 7.32 -24.35
CA ALA A 197 0.69 6.15 -25.25
C ALA A 197 1.05 4.85 -24.51
N MET A 198 1.88 4.93 -23.46
CA MET A 198 2.17 3.78 -22.60
C MET A 198 0.91 3.31 -21.87
N ILE A 199 0.17 4.21 -21.21
CA ILE A 199 -1.06 3.89 -20.49
C ILE A 199 -2.10 3.29 -21.45
N ALA A 200 -2.31 3.89 -22.62
CA ALA A 200 -3.24 3.40 -23.63
C ALA A 200 -2.82 2.04 -24.24
N GLY A 201 -1.58 1.65 -24.10
CA GLY A 201 -1.06 0.35 -24.54
C GLY A 201 -1.35 -0.83 -23.59
N LEU A 202 -1.64 -0.55 -22.31
CA LEU A 202 -1.76 -1.55 -21.24
C LEU A 202 -3.00 -2.46 -21.32
N PRO A 203 -4.20 -2.01 -21.78
CA PRO A 203 -5.42 -2.82 -21.76
C PRO A 203 -5.29 -4.18 -22.43
N LYS A 204 -4.46 -4.30 -23.46
CA LYS A 204 -4.22 -5.54 -24.20
C LYS A 204 -3.72 -6.68 -23.31
N ALA A 205 -2.81 -6.42 -22.39
CA ALA A 205 -2.26 -7.40 -21.46
C ALA A 205 -1.54 -6.70 -20.29
N PRO A 206 -2.26 -6.18 -19.28
CA PRO A 206 -1.72 -5.29 -18.25
C PRO A 206 -0.54 -5.86 -17.45
N SER A 207 -0.52 -7.18 -17.22
CA SER A 207 0.57 -7.85 -16.50
C SER A 207 1.79 -8.10 -17.40
N ALA A 208 1.58 -8.52 -18.66
CA ALA A 208 2.66 -8.86 -19.60
C ALA A 208 3.34 -7.61 -20.20
N LEU A 209 2.60 -6.51 -20.31
CA LEU A 209 3.04 -5.22 -20.86
C LEU A 209 3.36 -4.19 -19.76
N ASN A 210 3.50 -4.64 -18.53
CA ASN A 210 3.80 -3.80 -17.39
C ASN A 210 5.16 -3.09 -17.57
N PRO A 211 5.21 -1.74 -17.61
CA PRO A 211 6.44 -1.01 -17.94
C PRO A 211 7.54 -1.12 -16.86
N ILE A 212 7.16 -1.45 -15.62
CA ILE A 212 8.10 -1.64 -14.51
C ILE A 212 8.72 -3.04 -14.57
N ARG A 213 7.90 -4.08 -14.84
CA ARG A 213 8.35 -5.49 -14.85
C ARG A 213 8.95 -5.91 -16.18
N ASN A 214 8.40 -5.39 -17.29
CA ASN A 214 8.75 -5.78 -18.65
C ASN A 214 8.99 -4.56 -19.56
N PRO A 215 9.98 -3.69 -19.27
CA PRO A 215 10.16 -2.41 -19.96
C PRO A 215 10.33 -2.55 -21.47
N THR A 216 11.02 -3.58 -21.93
CA THR A 216 11.25 -3.84 -23.38
C THR A 216 9.94 -4.11 -24.12
N ARG A 217 9.09 -5.01 -23.59
CA ARG A 217 7.77 -5.32 -24.19
C ARG A 217 6.83 -4.12 -24.11
N ALA A 218 6.88 -3.40 -23.01
CA ALA A 218 6.09 -2.20 -22.79
C ALA A 218 6.48 -1.10 -23.81
N LYS A 219 7.79 -0.86 -24.03
CA LYS A 219 8.29 0.10 -25.05
C LYS A 219 7.81 -0.28 -26.46
N ALA A 220 7.91 -1.55 -26.81
CA ALA A 220 7.40 -2.01 -28.12
C ALA A 220 5.89 -1.75 -28.25
N ARG A 221 5.09 -2.01 -27.22
CA ARG A 221 3.64 -1.76 -27.25
C ARG A 221 3.33 -0.26 -27.29
N ARG A 222 4.01 0.57 -26.51
CA ARG A 222 3.91 2.04 -26.60
C ARG A 222 4.11 2.54 -28.02
N ASN A 223 5.16 2.06 -28.68
CA ASN A 223 5.49 2.50 -30.04
C ASN A 223 4.41 2.05 -31.06
N VAL A 224 3.72 0.92 -30.82
CA VAL A 224 2.53 0.55 -31.61
C VAL A 224 1.39 1.55 -31.43
N VAL A 225 1.15 2.02 -30.21
CA VAL A 225 0.13 3.05 -29.94
C VAL A 225 0.48 4.37 -30.64
N LEU A 226 1.75 4.81 -30.52
CA LEU A 226 2.23 6.01 -31.21
C LEU A 226 2.07 5.91 -32.72
N GLY A 227 2.41 4.74 -33.30
CA GLY A 227 2.22 4.50 -34.73
C GLY A 227 0.73 4.56 -35.15
N ARG A 228 -0.18 4.13 -34.29
CA ARG A 228 -1.62 4.27 -34.52
C ARG A 228 -2.07 5.73 -34.50
N LEU A 229 -1.61 6.50 -33.50
CA LEU A 229 -1.89 7.93 -33.41
C LEU A 229 -1.42 8.69 -34.67
N LEU A 230 -0.23 8.33 -35.19
CA LEU A 230 0.28 8.90 -36.42
C LEU A 230 -0.57 8.50 -37.65
N THR A 231 -0.96 7.22 -37.75
CA THR A 231 -1.79 6.73 -38.87
C THR A 231 -3.16 7.39 -38.93
N GLU A 232 -3.75 7.70 -37.77
CA GLU A 232 -5.05 8.38 -37.65
C GLU A 232 -4.89 9.92 -37.68
N ASN A 233 -3.68 10.48 -37.92
CA ASN A 233 -3.37 11.90 -37.96
C ASN A 233 -3.66 12.67 -36.67
N TYR A 234 -3.58 12.00 -35.52
CA TYR A 234 -3.71 12.64 -34.20
C TYR A 234 -2.42 13.28 -33.70
N ILE A 235 -1.27 12.86 -34.27
CA ILE A 235 0.07 13.43 -33.98
C ILE A 235 0.85 13.60 -35.27
N THR A 236 1.83 14.50 -35.24
CA THR A 236 2.76 14.73 -36.35
C THR A 236 3.89 13.69 -36.39
N GLN A 237 4.63 13.64 -37.51
CA GLN A 237 5.80 12.79 -37.64
C GLN A 237 6.93 13.18 -36.67
N GLU A 238 7.08 14.45 -36.36
CA GLU A 238 8.04 14.99 -35.40
C GLU A 238 7.70 14.50 -33.99
N GLU A 239 6.45 14.65 -33.54
CA GLU A 239 5.97 14.18 -32.24
C GLU A 239 6.12 12.68 -32.09
N TYR A 240 5.84 11.91 -33.15
CA TYR A 240 6.05 10.46 -33.17
C TYR A 240 7.53 10.11 -32.97
N ASN A 241 8.44 10.75 -33.69
CA ASN A 241 9.89 10.50 -33.61
C ASN A 241 10.42 10.85 -32.21
N GLU A 242 10.01 11.98 -31.65
CA GLU A 242 10.38 12.39 -30.31
C GLU A 242 9.88 11.38 -29.26
N ALA A 243 8.57 11.06 -29.27
CA ALA A 243 7.97 10.18 -28.29
C ALA A 243 8.52 8.73 -28.34
N THR A 244 8.84 8.21 -29.53
CA THR A 244 9.42 6.87 -29.68
C THR A 244 10.86 6.78 -29.19
N SER A 245 11.63 7.88 -29.27
CA SER A 245 13.02 7.96 -28.79
C SER A 245 13.09 7.93 -27.26
N GLN A 246 12.08 8.45 -26.57
CA GLN A 246 12.07 8.56 -25.10
C GLN A 246 12.21 7.19 -24.41
N PRO A 247 13.02 7.11 -23.34
CA PRO A 247 13.13 5.90 -22.53
C PRO A 247 11.82 5.60 -21.78
N ILE A 248 11.74 4.41 -21.16
CA ILE A 248 10.68 4.13 -20.21
C ILE A 248 11.01 4.81 -18.88
N THR A 249 10.13 5.71 -18.45
CA THR A 249 10.28 6.49 -17.20
C THR A 249 9.35 5.99 -16.08
N ALA A 250 8.63 4.90 -16.35
CA ALA A 250 7.70 4.34 -15.37
C ALA A 250 8.44 3.67 -14.22
N TYR A 251 8.12 4.04 -13.00
CA TYR A 251 8.48 3.32 -11.78
C TYR A 251 7.28 3.29 -10.82
N PHE A 252 7.33 2.44 -9.81
CA PHE A 252 6.19 2.27 -8.92
C PHE A 252 6.07 3.44 -7.95
N HIS A 253 5.01 4.22 -8.14
CA HIS A 253 4.58 5.22 -7.17
C HIS A 253 3.48 4.59 -6.30
N GLY A 254 3.79 4.34 -5.02
CA GLY A 254 2.78 3.96 -4.02
C GLY A 254 1.77 5.11 -3.81
N ALA A 255 0.73 4.89 -2.99
CA ALA A 255 0.08 6.03 -2.35
C ALA A 255 1.19 6.77 -1.58
N GLU A 256 1.35 8.05 -1.83
CA GLU A 256 2.36 8.85 -1.14
C GLU A 256 1.92 9.00 0.32
N ILE A 257 2.35 8.03 1.14
CA ILE A 257 2.13 8.08 2.58
C ILE A 257 3.05 9.16 3.13
N ASN A 258 2.45 10.26 3.54
CA ASN A 258 3.17 11.45 4.01
C ASN A 258 3.63 11.30 5.47
N LEU A 259 2.98 10.41 6.23
CA LEU A 259 3.29 10.18 7.63
C LEU A 259 3.18 8.70 8.00
N TYR A 260 4.24 8.13 8.55
CA TYR A 260 4.21 6.78 9.10
C TYR A 260 3.49 6.75 10.44
N ALA A 261 2.24 6.25 10.46
CA ALA A 261 1.43 6.09 11.66
C ALA A 261 0.51 4.84 11.55
N PRO A 262 1.07 3.64 11.37
CA PRO A 262 0.30 2.44 11.03
C PRO A 262 -0.64 1.98 12.15
N TYR A 263 -0.30 2.20 13.42
CA TYR A 263 -1.18 1.85 14.54
C TYR A 263 -2.48 2.66 14.53
N ILE A 264 -2.40 3.94 14.14
CA ILE A 264 -3.58 4.80 14.00
C ILE A 264 -4.44 4.34 12.84
N SER A 265 -3.80 4.11 11.69
CA SER A 265 -4.52 3.67 10.50
C SER A 265 -5.25 2.34 10.73
N GLU A 266 -4.64 1.42 11.49
CA GLU A 266 -5.29 0.15 11.85
C GLU A 266 -6.45 0.33 12.85
N MET A 267 -6.33 1.24 13.81
CA MET A 267 -7.44 1.59 14.69
C MET A 267 -8.63 2.16 13.90
N VAL A 268 -8.36 3.07 12.96
CA VAL A 268 -9.38 3.64 12.06
C VAL A 268 -10.00 2.54 11.19
N ARG A 269 -9.17 1.67 10.60
CA ARG A 269 -9.65 0.56 9.78
C ARG A 269 -10.62 -0.34 10.56
N ALA A 270 -10.22 -0.73 11.78
CA ALA A 270 -11.04 -1.59 12.63
C ALA A 270 -12.39 -0.93 12.98
N GLU A 271 -12.37 0.37 13.32
CA GLU A 271 -13.57 1.15 13.63
C GLU A 271 -14.50 1.26 12.42
N MET A 272 -13.95 1.56 11.24
CA MET A 272 -14.75 1.69 10.01
C MET A 272 -15.37 0.36 9.59
N VAL A 273 -14.61 -0.73 9.72
CA VAL A 273 -15.13 -2.09 9.44
C VAL A 273 -16.24 -2.46 10.44
N SER A 274 -16.08 -2.11 11.71
CA SER A 274 -17.10 -2.35 12.73
C SER A 274 -18.39 -1.59 12.47
N ARG A 275 -18.31 -0.33 12.01
CA ARG A 275 -19.50 0.53 11.76
C ARG A 275 -20.22 0.23 10.46
N TYR A 276 -19.48 -0.07 9.39
CA TYR A 276 -20.03 -0.11 8.03
C TYR A 276 -19.93 -1.47 7.34
N GLY A 277 -19.23 -2.44 7.96
CA GLY A 277 -18.88 -3.69 7.32
C GLY A 277 -17.68 -3.55 6.36
N ILE A 278 -17.06 -4.68 6.04
CA ILE A 278 -15.81 -4.73 5.27
C ILE A 278 -15.96 -4.10 3.88
N ASP A 279 -17.00 -4.51 3.13
CA ASP A 279 -17.17 -4.09 1.74
C ASP A 279 -17.39 -2.57 1.63
N LYS A 280 -18.26 -2.02 2.48
CA LYS A 280 -18.55 -0.58 2.47
C LYS A 280 -17.36 0.22 2.97
N ALA A 281 -16.68 -0.23 4.03
CA ALA A 281 -15.51 0.46 4.57
C ALA A 281 -14.40 0.60 3.52
N TYR A 282 -14.11 -0.47 2.76
CA TYR A 282 -12.98 -0.48 1.81
C TYR A 282 -13.28 0.09 0.43
N ASN A 283 -14.57 0.18 0.03
CA ASN A 283 -14.92 0.44 -1.37
C ASN A 283 -15.71 1.74 -1.58
N SER A 284 -16.14 2.45 -0.51
CA SER A 284 -16.97 3.65 -0.64
C SER A 284 -16.20 4.97 -0.67
N GLY A 285 -14.88 4.95 -0.74
CA GLY A 285 -14.05 6.15 -0.84
C GLY A 285 -14.06 7.05 0.39
N PHE A 286 -14.26 6.48 1.58
CA PHE A 286 -14.24 7.26 2.81
C PHE A 286 -12.93 8.00 2.98
N LYS A 287 -13.01 9.30 3.28
CA LYS A 287 -11.90 10.14 3.73
C LYS A 287 -12.06 10.38 5.23
N ILE A 288 -11.19 9.80 6.03
CA ILE A 288 -11.26 9.86 7.49
C ILE A 288 -10.16 10.78 8.01
N PHE A 289 -10.55 11.87 8.64
CA PHE A 289 -9.64 12.79 9.32
C PHE A 289 -9.58 12.44 10.81
N THR A 290 -8.38 12.13 11.27
CA THR A 290 -8.13 11.82 12.68
C THR A 290 -7.83 13.11 13.47
N SER A 291 -7.78 13.00 14.79
CA SER A 291 -7.32 14.10 15.67
C SER A 291 -5.79 14.20 15.76
N VAL A 292 -5.07 13.28 15.12
CA VAL A 292 -3.61 13.19 15.18
C VAL A 292 -2.95 14.35 14.45
N GLU A 293 -1.99 14.99 15.11
CA GLU A 293 -1.19 16.07 14.56
C GLU A 293 0.14 15.51 14.03
N SER A 294 0.46 15.77 12.77
CA SER A 294 1.62 15.15 12.08
C SER A 294 2.94 15.43 12.81
N LYS A 295 3.17 16.65 13.25
CA LYS A 295 4.37 17.05 14.01
C LYS A 295 4.52 16.27 15.31
N VAL A 296 3.42 16.15 16.08
CA VAL A 296 3.41 15.45 17.39
C VAL A 296 3.61 13.95 17.17
N GLN A 297 2.96 13.36 16.15
CA GLN A 297 3.12 11.95 15.80
C GLN A 297 4.56 11.62 15.40
N LYS A 298 5.17 12.44 14.54
CA LYS A 298 6.57 12.25 14.12
C LYS A 298 7.54 12.36 15.29
N ALA A 299 7.32 13.34 16.19
CA ALA A 299 8.13 13.50 17.39
C ALA A 299 7.98 12.29 18.34
N ALA A 300 6.75 11.79 18.55
CA ALA A 300 6.49 10.62 19.39
C ALA A 300 7.13 9.36 18.81
N GLN A 301 7.02 9.13 17.48
CA GLN A 301 7.65 7.99 16.80
C GLN A 301 9.17 8.02 16.96
N ASN A 302 9.79 9.16 16.68
CA ASN A 302 11.24 9.33 16.80
C ASN A 302 11.72 9.14 18.25
N ALA A 303 11.01 9.73 19.21
CA ALA A 303 11.33 9.61 20.63
C ALA A 303 11.27 8.16 21.12
N LEU A 304 10.22 7.42 20.72
CA LEU A 304 10.08 6.00 21.08
C LEU A 304 11.20 5.17 20.48
N VAL A 305 11.46 5.30 19.18
CA VAL A 305 12.48 4.52 18.48
C VAL A 305 13.85 4.80 19.05
N ASN A 306 14.22 6.08 19.19
CA ASN A 306 15.53 6.47 19.73
C ASN A 306 15.71 6.00 21.17
N ASN A 307 14.69 6.13 22.00
CA ASN A 307 14.77 5.71 23.41
C ASN A 307 14.88 4.19 23.55
N LEU A 308 14.18 3.41 22.72
CA LEU A 308 14.33 1.96 22.71
C LEU A 308 15.73 1.53 22.29
N HIS A 309 16.31 2.15 21.26
CA HIS A 309 17.69 1.87 20.87
C HIS A 309 18.68 2.26 21.98
N ASN A 310 18.54 3.44 22.58
CA ASN A 310 19.40 3.88 23.67
C ASN A 310 19.29 2.96 24.90
N TYR A 311 18.08 2.50 25.21
CA TYR A 311 17.87 1.51 26.27
C TYR A 311 18.58 0.20 25.93
N ASP A 312 18.41 -0.31 24.73
CA ASP A 312 18.95 -1.59 24.29
C ASP A 312 20.48 -1.58 24.22
N MET A 313 21.08 -0.48 23.73
CA MET A 313 22.54 -0.27 23.74
C MET A 313 23.14 -0.31 25.15
N ARG A 314 22.42 0.23 26.15
CA ARG A 314 22.88 0.17 27.56
C ARG A 314 22.91 -1.25 28.14
N HIS A 315 22.22 -2.20 27.50
CA HIS A 315 22.19 -3.61 27.92
C HIS A 315 23.18 -4.50 27.16
N GLY A 316 23.83 -3.97 26.13
CA GLY A 316 24.90 -4.63 25.38
C GLY A 316 24.44 -5.20 24.04
N PHE A 317 25.44 -5.56 23.25
CA PHE A 317 25.26 -6.11 21.91
C PHE A 317 25.06 -7.63 21.99
N ARG A 318 23.98 -8.13 21.41
CA ARG A 318 23.62 -9.56 21.42
C ARG A 318 24.30 -10.36 20.31
N GLY A 319 25.10 -9.70 19.49
CA GLY A 319 25.80 -10.32 18.37
C GLY A 319 25.13 -10.08 17.02
N PRO A 320 25.68 -10.63 15.94
CA PRO A 320 25.12 -10.56 14.62
C PRO A 320 23.78 -11.32 14.54
N THR A 321 22.96 -10.99 13.57
CA THR A 321 21.68 -11.68 13.35
C THR A 321 21.89 -13.06 12.75
N ASP A 322 22.88 -13.18 11.83
CA ASP A 322 23.19 -14.40 11.09
C ASP A 322 24.63 -14.35 10.56
N ALA A 323 25.14 -15.48 10.03
CA ALA A 323 26.36 -15.56 9.27
C ALA A 323 26.03 -15.83 7.80
N LEU A 324 26.41 -14.92 6.90
CA LEU A 324 26.22 -15.08 5.46
C LEU A 324 27.23 -16.06 4.87
N TRP A 325 28.45 -16.07 5.42
CA TRP A 325 29.52 -17.06 5.20
C TRP A 325 30.44 -17.09 6.42
N ASP A 326 31.10 -18.20 6.62
CA ASP A 326 32.12 -18.35 7.63
C ASP A 326 33.52 -18.12 7.00
N PRO A 327 34.25 -17.07 7.37
CA PRO A 327 35.53 -16.73 6.75
C PRO A 327 36.63 -17.76 7.04
N GLU A 328 36.51 -18.62 8.04
CA GLU A 328 37.46 -19.66 8.37
C GLU A 328 37.30 -20.91 7.50
N THR A 329 36.08 -21.21 7.06
CA THR A 329 35.75 -22.46 6.36
C THR A 329 35.27 -22.26 4.93
N GLN A 330 34.93 -21.04 4.53
CA GLN A 330 34.35 -20.73 3.23
C GLN A 330 35.02 -19.52 2.58
N PRO A 331 35.18 -19.53 1.23
CA PRO A 331 35.64 -18.34 0.53
C PRO A 331 34.60 -17.20 0.66
N ALA A 332 35.10 -15.97 0.67
CA ALA A 332 34.23 -14.80 0.71
C ALA A 332 33.25 -14.81 -0.47
N LEU A 333 31.97 -14.51 -0.19
CA LEU A 333 30.95 -14.40 -1.20
C LEU A 333 31.20 -13.17 -2.09
N THR A 334 30.83 -13.28 -3.36
CA THR A 334 30.81 -12.13 -4.26
C THR A 334 29.74 -11.12 -3.81
N GLU A 335 29.92 -9.86 -4.17
CA GLU A 335 28.95 -8.80 -3.83
C GLU A 335 27.53 -9.13 -4.30
N GLN A 336 27.39 -9.70 -5.50
CA GLN A 336 26.11 -10.11 -6.06
C GLN A 336 25.45 -11.21 -5.21
N GLN A 337 26.23 -12.17 -4.70
CA GLN A 337 25.73 -13.24 -3.82
C GLN A 337 25.30 -12.67 -2.45
N ILE A 338 26.08 -11.72 -1.90
CA ILE A 338 25.76 -11.04 -0.65
C ILE A 338 24.44 -10.27 -0.80
N LEU A 339 24.31 -9.45 -1.86
CA LEU A 339 23.09 -8.70 -2.13
C LEU A 339 21.89 -9.62 -2.32
N SER A 340 22.03 -10.73 -3.03
CA SER A 340 20.97 -11.73 -3.19
C SER A 340 20.49 -12.27 -1.84
N LYS A 341 21.39 -12.57 -0.91
CA LYS A 341 21.03 -13.01 0.45
C LYS A 341 20.36 -11.90 1.26
N LEU A 342 20.89 -10.68 1.22
CA LEU A 342 20.33 -9.52 1.93
C LEU A 342 18.93 -9.13 1.40
N GLN A 343 18.61 -9.39 0.11
CA GLN A 343 17.28 -9.12 -0.43
C GLN A 343 16.17 -9.88 0.30
N SER A 344 16.45 -11.06 0.85
CA SER A 344 15.49 -11.86 1.62
C SER A 344 15.25 -11.32 3.04
N VAL A 345 16.10 -10.42 3.54
CA VAL A 345 16.01 -9.86 4.90
C VAL A 345 15.02 -8.69 4.90
N ASN A 346 13.99 -8.78 5.72
CA ASN A 346 13.04 -7.69 5.91
C ASN A 346 13.62 -6.63 6.85
N GLU A 347 13.78 -5.41 6.36
CA GLU A 347 14.20 -4.28 7.20
C GLU A 347 13.08 -3.86 8.14
N LEU A 348 13.44 -3.40 9.34
CA LEU A 348 12.50 -3.07 10.41
C LEU A 348 12.67 -1.61 10.86
N GLY A 349 11.68 -0.79 10.62
CA GLY A 349 11.71 0.62 11.03
C GLY A 349 12.91 1.36 10.44
N THR A 350 13.79 1.86 11.29
CA THR A 350 15.02 2.59 10.90
C THR A 350 16.24 1.69 10.67
N LEU A 351 16.12 0.39 10.95
CA LEU A 351 17.23 -0.56 10.81
C LEU A 351 17.43 -0.97 9.36
N LYS A 352 18.69 -0.94 8.91
CA LYS A 352 19.13 -1.41 7.60
C LYS A 352 19.96 -2.68 7.75
N ALA A 353 19.69 -3.66 6.90
CA ALA A 353 20.48 -4.90 6.88
C ALA A 353 21.80 -4.65 6.14
N ALA A 354 22.89 -5.14 6.73
CA ALA A 354 24.21 -5.01 6.17
C ALA A 354 25.02 -6.31 6.35
N ALA A 355 25.96 -6.54 5.44
CA ALA A 355 26.98 -7.58 5.53
C ALA A 355 28.33 -6.98 5.88
N VAL A 356 29.04 -7.58 6.81
CA VAL A 356 30.42 -7.20 7.15
C VAL A 356 31.37 -7.77 6.11
N LEU A 357 32.05 -6.89 5.36
CA LEU A 357 33.00 -7.28 4.31
C LEU A 357 34.41 -7.51 4.89
N SER A 358 34.88 -6.58 5.70
CA SER A 358 36.17 -6.65 6.36
C SER A 358 36.17 -5.88 7.68
N VAL A 359 37.04 -6.28 8.61
CA VAL A 359 37.18 -5.65 9.92
C VAL A 359 38.64 -5.35 10.16
N ASN A 360 38.94 -4.10 10.54
CA ASN A 360 40.25 -3.64 10.97
C ASN A 360 40.19 -3.33 12.47
N ASP A 361 41.29 -2.81 13.03
CA ASP A 361 41.39 -2.51 14.47
C ASP A 361 40.25 -1.55 14.94
N LYS A 362 39.98 -0.49 14.19
CA LYS A 362 39.02 0.57 14.57
C LYS A 362 37.89 0.80 13.59
N THR A 363 37.78 -0.02 12.56
CA THR A 363 36.76 0.16 11.52
C THR A 363 36.24 -1.17 11.00
N ALA A 364 35.02 -1.17 10.49
CA ALA A 364 34.46 -2.28 9.74
C ALA A 364 33.84 -1.77 8.42
N SER A 365 34.23 -2.37 7.30
CA SER A 365 33.62 -2.11 6.01
C SER A 365 32.38 -2.98 5.85
N VAL A 366 31.27 -2.39 5.45
CA VAL A 366 29.97 -3.08 5.32
C VAL A 366 29.28 -2.76 4.00
N LEU A 367 28.51 -3.73 3.49
CA LEU A 367 27.66 -3.60 2.32
C LEU A 367 26.20 -3.64 2.77
N LEU A 368 25.48 -2.56 2.52
CA LEU A 368 24.05 -2.46 2.81
C LEU A 368 23.22 -3.26 1.79
N LYS A 369 22.01 -3.64 2.16
CA LYS A 369 21.01 -4.24 1.26
C LYS A 369 20.73 -3.37 0.03
N SER A 370 20.87 -2.05 0.13
CA SER A 370 20.74 -1.10 -0.99
C SER A 370 21.85 -1.22 -2.06
N GLY A 371 22.95 -1.92 -1.76
CA GLY A 371 24.16 -1.94 -2.58
C GLY A 371 25.18 -0.85 -2.19
N GLU A 372 24.86 0.01 -1.25
CA GLU A 372 25.79 1.04 -0.74
C GLU A 372 26.87 0.39 0.12
N ARG A 373 28.14 0.77 -0.14
CA ARG A 373 29.27 0.41 0.72
C ARG A 373 29.56 1.57 1.67
N THR A 374 29.72 1.25 2.95
CA THR A 374 30.05 2.24 3.97
C THR A 374 31.02 1.67 5.00
N THR A 375 31.58 2.54 5.82
CA THR A 375 32.51 2.16 6.88
C THR A 375 31.94 2.56 8.23
N LEU A 376 31.82 1.59 9.13
CA LEU A 376 31.53 1.84 10.54
C LEU A 376 32.84 2.24 11.25
N THR A 377 32.84 3.44 11.80
CA THR A 377 33.96 3.96 12.57
C THR A 377 33.94 3.44 14.01
N TRP A 378 35.06 3.58 14.74
CA TRP A 378 35.13 3.15 16.13
C TRP A 378 34.08 3.81 17.02
N ASP A 379 33.77 5.08 16.81
CA ASP A 379 32.74 5.79 17.58
C ASP A 379 31.34 5.17 17.40
N ASN A 380 31.08 4.59 16.24
CA ASN A 380 29.87 3.91 15.91
C ASN A 380 29.83 2.41 16.28
N LEU A 381 30.95 1.87 16.80
CA LEU A 381 31.15 0.47 17.21
C LEU A 381 31.37 0.31 18.70
N LYS A 382 32.12 1.21 19.35
CA LYS A 382 32.65 1.07 20.72
C LYS A 382 31.64 0.83 21.83
N TRP A 383 30.35 1.15 21.57
CA TRP A 383 29.27 0.90 22.51
C TRP A 383 28.97 -0.60 22.68
N ALA A 384 29.31 -1.44 21.69
CA ALA A 384 28.86 -2.81 21.53
C ALA A 384 29.58 -3.79 22.49
N ARG A 385 29.43 -3.56 23.78
CA ARG A 385 29.80 -4.52 24.81
C ARG A 385 28.95 -5.76 24.65
N LYS A 386 29.55 -6.96 24.71
CA LYS A 386 28.79 -8.21 24.56
C LYS A 386 27.75 -8.35 25.68
N TYR A 387 26.49 -8.59 25.33
CA TYR A 387 25.44 -8.93 26.27
C TYR A 387 25.74 -10.28 26.95
N ILE A 388 25.54 -10.35 28.25
CA ILE A 388 25.71 -11.60 29.04
C ILE A 388 24.36 -11.96 29.68
N THR A 389 23.81 -11.04 30.45
CA THR A 389 22.45 -11.19 31.05
C THR A 389 21.78 -9.83 31.11
N ARG A 390 20.51 -9.81 31.47
CA ARG A 390 19.73 -8.57 31.67
C ARG A 390 20.43 -7.51 32.55
N TYR A 391 21.29 -7.93 33.45
CA TYR A 391 22.00 -7.07 34.43
C TYR A 391 23.50 -7.02 34.23
N ARG A 392 24.05 -7.72 33.23
CA ARG A 392 25.49 -7.85 33.07
C ARG A 392 25.92 -7.84 31.61
N GLN A 393 26.94 -7.03 31.32
CA GLN A 393 27.64 -6.96 30.04
C GLN A 393 29.11 -7.38 30.23
N SER A 394 29.79 -7.66 29.12
CA SER A 394 31.24 -7.86 29.09
C SER A 394 32.02 -6.56 29.39
N PHE A 395 33.34 -6.68 29.47
CA PHE A 395 34.20 -5.51 29.41
C PHE A 395 34.03 -4.75 28.09
N ALA A 396 34.41 -3.47 28.08
CA ALA A 396 34.37 -2.67 26.86
C ALA A 396 35.31 -3.29 25.80
N PRO A 397 34.83 -3.37 24.54
CA PRO A 397 35.68 -3.84 23.44
C PRO A 397 36.85 -2.87 23.24
N LYS A 398 38.00 -3.39 22.82
CA LYS A 398 39.21 -2.60 22.55
C LYS A 398 39.43 -2.39 21.06
N ALA A 399 38.91 -3.29 20.23
CA ALA A 399 39.03 -3.28 18.80
C ALA A 399 37.68 -3.64 18.13
N ALA A 400 37.48 -3.29 16.87
CA ALA A 400 36.31 -3.68 16.10
C ALA A 400 36.27 -5.20 15.86
N THR A 401 37.39 -5.86 15.85
CA THR A 401 37.56 -7.32 15.78
C THR A 401 37.04 -8.05 17.03
N ASP A 402 36.90 -7.36 18.17
CA ASP A 402 36.24 -7.91 19.36
C ASP A 402 34.69 -7.98 19.21
N ILE A 403 34.16 -7.25 18.22
CA ILE A 403 32.72 -7.05 18.02
C ILE A 403 32.21 -7.79 16.78
N LEU A 404 32.92 -7.64 15.66
CA LEU A 404 32.51 -8.08 14.35
C LEU A 404 33.56 -8.95 13.66
N THR A 405 33.09 -9.85 12.80
CA THR A 405 33.92 -10.67 11.91
C THR A 405 33.37 -10.57 10.50
N SER A 406 34.19 -10.69 9.47
CA SER A 406 33.79 -10.76 8.08
C SER A 406 32.76 -11.87 7.88
N GLY A 407 31.75 -11.66 7.02
CA GLY A 407 30.69 -12.62 6.78
C GLY A 407 29.46 -12.47 7.68
N MET A 408 29.54 -11.66 8.73
CA MET A 408 28.38 -11.43 9.60
C MET A 408 27.31 -10.58 8.93
N GLN A 409 26.02 -10.95 9.12
CA GLN A 409 24.88 -10.09 8.89
C GLN A 409 24.60 -9.27 10.14
N ILE A 410 24.55 -7.97 9.99
CA ILE A 410 24.31 -7.02 11.08
C ILE A 410 23.19 -6.06 10.73
N TRP A 411 22.71 -5.37 11.76
CA TRP A 411 21.84 -4.22 11.62
C TRP A 411 22.64 -2.94 11.82
N VAL A 412 22.37 -1.96 10.95
CA VAL A 412 22.91 -0.60 11.10
C VAL A 412 21.77 0.41 11.06
N ARG A 413 21.98 1.55 11.70
CA ARG A 413 21.07 2.68 11.72
C ARG A 413 21.79 3.94 11.28
N LYS A 414 21.13 4.75 10.45
CA LYS A 414 21.68 6.02 9.99
C LYS A 414 21.63 7.06 11.11
N ASN A 415 22.70 7.77 11.34
CA ASN A 415 22.79 8.91 12.24
C ASN A 415 22.36 10.20 11.54
N GLU A 416 22.27 11.30 12.29
CA GLU A 416 21.94 12.63 11.77
C GLU A 416 23.03 13.21 10.84
N ASP A 417 24.28 12.79 11.00
CA ASP A 417 25.43 13.15 10.17
C ASP A 417 25.62 12.26 8.94
N ASP A 418 24.59 11.50 8.57
CA ASP A 418 24.60 10.52 7.49
C ASP A 418 25.54 9.31 7.67
N SER A 419 26.30 9.22 8.76
CA SER A 419 27.08 8.02 9.11
C SER A 419 26.16 6.88 9.57
N TYR A 420 26.70 5.65 9.59
CA TYR A 420 25.97 4.49 10.09
C TYR A 420 26.52 4.02 11.43
N LEU A 421 25.62 3.75 12.37
CA LEU A 421 25.87 3.19 13.70
C LEU A 421 25.51 1.71 13.71
N LEU A 422 26.38 0.84 14.24
CA LEU A 422 26.01 -0.54 14.55
C LEU A 422 24.80 -0.56 15.47
N SER A 423 23.80 -1.36 15.14
CA SER A 423 22.55 -1.43 15.88
C SER A 423 22.07 -2.87 15.99
N GLN A 424 20.94 -3.06 16.62
CA GLN A 424 20.26 -4.35 16.75
C GLN A 424 18.75 -4.13 16.92
N ILE A 425 17.95 -5.16 16.71
CA ILE A 425 16.50 -5.10 16.94
C ILE A 425 16.28 -5.01 18.47
N PRO A 426 15.61 -3.95 18.97
CA PRO A 426 15.34 -3.83 20.40
C PRO A 426 14.46 -4.99 20.92
N GLU A 427 14.87 -5.61 22.04
CA GLU A 427 14.03 -6.59 22.74
C GLU A 427 12.94 -5.93 23.56
N ALA A 428 13.24 -4.78 24.14
CA ALA A 428 12.26 -4.02 24.89
C ALA A 428 11.19 -3.45 23.97
N SER A 429 9.96 -3.41 24.48
CA SER A 429 8.83 -2.79 23.79
C SER A 429 8.30 -1.64 24.62
N SER A 430 7.82 -0.60 23.95
CA SER A 430 7.23 0.59 24.57
C SER A 430 6.04 1.10 23.77
N ALA A 431 5.31 2.05 24.35
CA ALA A 431 4.26 2.79 23.69
C ALA A 431 4.28 4.24 24.15
N ILE A 432 3.79 5.16 23.29
CA ILE A 432 3.60 6.57 23.62
C ILE A 432 2.17 6.95 23.25
N VAL A 433 1.52 7.70 24.13
CA VAL A 433 0.22 8.35 23.87
C VAL A 433 0.36 9.82 24.27
N SER A 434 -0.02 10.70 23.36
CA SER A 434 -0.14 12.13 23.61
C SER A 434 -1.60 12.54 23.45
N LEU A 435 -2.17 13.14 24.49
CA LEU A 435 -3.55 13.58 24.54
C LEU A 435 -3.63 15.10 24.64
N ASP A 436 -4.71 15.65 24.13
CA ASP A 436 -5.07 17.03 24.42
C ASP A 436 -5.63 17.11 25.85
N PRO A 437 -5.09 17.96 26.72
CA PRO A 437 -5.54 18.03 28.11
C PRO A 437 -6.95 18.62 28.28
N GLN A 438 -7.49 19.31 27.29
CA GLN A 438 -8.79 19.95 27.36
C GLN A 438 -9.94 18.99 27.05
N ASP A 439 -9.77 18.12 26.07
CA ASP A 439 -10.86 17.27 25.56
C ASP A 439 -10.48 15.78 25.43
N GLY A 440 -9.24 15.41 25.75
CA GLY A 440 -8.75 14.04 25.70
C GLY A 440 -8.50 13.49 24.31
N ARG A 441 -8.56 14.29 23.23
CA ARG A 441 -8.27 13.83 21.87
C ARG A 441 -6.84 13.32 21.74
N ILE A 442 -6.67 12.25 20.98
CA ILE A 442 -5.36 11.67 20.70
C ILE A 442 -4.62 12.56 19.69
N LYS A 443 -3.53 13.23 20.13
CA LYS A 443 -2.63 14.01 19.27
C LYS A 443 -1.56 13.15 18.62
N ALA A 444 -1.11 12.10 19.32
CA ALA A 444 -0.21 11.09 18.79
C ALA A 444 -0.37 9.77 19.53
N ILE A 445 -0.15 8.66 18.81
CA ILE A 445 -0.12 7.33 19.41
C ILE A 445 0.87 6.43 18.66
N VAL A 446 1.76 5.78 19.42
CA VAL A 446 2.75 4.83 18.91
C VAL A 446 2.64 3.56 19.75
N GLY A 447 2.25 2.46 19.15
CA GLY A 447 1.96 1.21 19.84
C GLY A 447 3.14 0.25 19.98
N GLY A 448 4.30 0.54 19.39
CA GLY A 448 5.49 -0.29 19.40
C GLY A 448 6.63 0.26 18.56
N TYR A 449 7.74 -0.46 18.52
CA TYR A 449 8.93 -0.09 17.76
C TYR A 449 8.66 -0.02 16.25
N SER A 450 8.08 -1.06 15.67
CA SER A 450 7.71 -1.18 14.26
C SER A 450 6.43 -2.01 14.14
N PHE A 451 5.54 -1.57 13.27
CA PHE A 451 4.28 -2.27 13.01
C PHE A 451 4.50 -3.58 12.24
N GLU A 452 5.53 -3.62 11.40
CA GLU A 452 5.95 -4.81 10.65
C GLU A 452 6.46 -5.91 11.58
N GLN A 453 7.13 -5.52 12.68
CA GLN A 453 7.57 -6.46 13.72
C GLN A 453 6.40 -6.95 14.58
N SER A 454 5.49 -6.05 14.94
CA SER A 454 4.37 -6.36 15.82
C SER A 454 3.20 -5.43 15.61
N GLN A 455 2.09 -5.97 15.11
CA GLN A 455 0.84 -5.25 14.95
C GLN A 455 0.11 -5.01 16.28
N TYR A 456 0.57 -5.65 17.37
CA TYR A 456 0.00 -5.49 18.69
C TYR A 456 0.21 -4.07 19.22
N ASN A 457 -0.89 -3.30 19.29
CA ASN A 457 -0.87 -1.93 19.77
C ASN A 457 -0.82 -1.88 21.32
N ARG A 458 0.37 -1.73 21.86
CA ARG A 458 0.58 -1.74 23.32
C ARG A 458 -0.07 -0.55 24.03
N ALA A 459 -0.38 0.52 23.30
CA ALA A 459 -1.03 1.68 23.88
C ALA A 459 -2.50 1.42 24.25
N VAL A 460 -3.20 0.55 23.49
CA VAL A 460 -4.64 0.29 23.66
C VAL A 460 -4.99 -1.16 23.97
N GLN A 461 -4.12 -2.11 23.65
CA GLN A 461 -4.39 -3.54 23.81
C GLN A 461 -3.67 -4.17 25.02
N ALA A 462 -2.52 -3.61 25.43
CA ALA A 462 -1.76 -4.17 26.54
C ALA A 462 -2.47 -3.91 27.88
N LYS A 463 -2.91 -4.99 28.49
CA LYS A 463 -3.44 -4.96 29.86
C LYS A 463 -2.28 -5.12 30.84
N ARG A 464 -1.93 -4.05 31.55
CA ARG A 464 -0.85 -4.01 32.53
C ARG A 464 -1.34 -3.50 33.86
N GLN A 465 -0.70 -3.93 34.95
CA GLN A 465 -0.95 -3.38 36.28
C GLN A 465 -0.60 -1.89 36.27
N VAL A 466 -1.57 -1.04 36.63
CA VAL A 466 -1.40 0.43 36.61
C VAL A 466 -0.48 0.93 37.73
N GLY A 467 -0.36 0.16 38.82
CA GLY A 467 0.48 0.53 39.97
C GLY A 467 0.13 1.91 40.50
N SER A 468 1.13 2.69 40.83
CA SER A 468 0.96 4.05 41.37
C SER A 468 0.37 5.07 40.40
N ASN A 469 0.28 4.75 39.10
CA ASN A 469 -0.39 5.65 38.13
C ASN A 469 -1.87 5.85 38.40
N ILE A 470 -2.52 4.97 39.18
CA ILE A 470 -3.92 5.13 39.61
C ILE A 470 -4.08 6.20 40.68
N LYS A 471 -3.02 6.53 41.44
CA LYS A 471 -3.12 7.41 42.60
C LYS A 471 -3.61 8.83 42.29
N PRO A 472 -3.18 9.53 41.24
CA PRO A 472 -3.74 10.81 40.87
C PRO A 472 -5.26 10.79 40.72
N PHE A 473 -5.82 9.72 40.14
CA PHE A 473 -7.28 9.56 40.01
C PHE A 473 -7.97 9.37 41.35
N ILE A 474 -7.36 8.55 42.24
CA ILE A 474 -7.89 8.34 43.60
C ILE A 474 -7.89 9.65 44.38
N TYR A 475 -6.80 10.42 44.31
CA TYR A 475 -6.71 11.71 45.01
C TYR A 475 -7.64 12.78 44.40
N SER A 476 -7.81 12.79 43.07
CA SER A 476 -8.81 13.67 42.43
C SER A 476 -10.22 13.35 42.91
N ALA A 477 -10.60 12.09 42.95
CA ALA A 477 -11.90 11.67 43.45
C ALA A 477 -12.08 12.02 44.96
N ALA A 478 -11.01 11.98 45.74
CA ALA A 478 -11.06 12.42 47.15
C ALA A 478 -11.31 13.95 47.26
N LEU A 479 -10.66 14.74 46.41
CA LEU A 479 -10.89 16.19 46.35
C LEU A 479 -12.34 16.52 45.97
N GLU A 480 -12.90 15.82 44.97
CA GLU A 480 -14.31 15.98 44.57
C GLU A 480 -15.28 15.63 45.70
N LYS A 481 -14.89 14.72 46.60
CA LYS A 481 -15.68 14.35 47.81
C LYS A 481 -15.44 15.27 49.00
N GLY A 482 -14.83 16.44 48.82
CA GLY A 482 -14.64 17.45 49.82
C GLY A 482 -13.35 17.35 50.64
N TYR A 483 -12.46 16.41 50.33
CA TYR A 483 -11.12 16.46 50.91
C TYR A 483 -10.33 17.63 50.31
N THR A 484 -9.35 18.10 51.07
CA THR A 484 -8.46 19.19 50.61
C THR A 484 -7.00 18.70 50.60
N LEU A 485 -6.12 19.45 49.97
CA LEU A 485 -4.69 19.14 50.01
C LEU A 485 -4.09 19.17 51.43
N ALA A 486 -4.77 19.82 52.36
CA ALA A 486 -4.40 19.90 53.79
C ALA A 486 -5.00 18.77 54.61
N SER A 487 -6.02 18.07 54.13
CA SER A 487 -6.65 16.96 54.85
C SER A 487 -5.61 15.91 55.26
N ILE A 488 -5.79 15.35 56.45
CA ILE A 488 -4.86 14.39 57.04
C ILE A 488 -5.28 12.96 56.70
N LEU A 489 -4.31 12.16 56.19
CA LEU A 489 -4.41 10.73 56.04
C LEU A 489 -3.47 10.05 57.04
N ASN A 490 -3.83 8.87 57.50
CA ASN A 490 -2.95 8.06 58.37
C ASN A 490 -2.15 7.05 57.54
N ASP A 491 -0.87 7.35 57.35
CA ASP A 491 0.09 6.43 56.70
C ASP A 491 0.57 5.39 57.72
N ALA A 492 -0.26 4.37 57.96
CA ALA A 492 -0.04 3.30 58.90
C ALA A 492 -0.22 1.92 58.22
N PRO A 493 0.31 0.83 58.80
CA PRO A 493 0.05 -0.51 58.30
C PRO A 493 -1.45 -0.82 58.24
N ILE A 494 -1.92 -1.30 57.11
CA ILE A 494 -3.29 -1.77 56.92
C ILE A 494 -3.34 -3.30 57.07
N ASN A 495 -4.35 -3.76 57.83
CA ASN A 495 -4.64 -5.17 57.97
C ASN A 495 -6.14 -5.37 57.81
N GLN A 496 -6.58 -5.76 56.66
CA GLN A 496 -7.98 -5.94 56.34
C GLN A 496 -8.23 -7.37 55.89
N TRP A 497 -9.23 -8.02 56.47
CA TRP A 497 -9.61 -9.37 56.02
C TRP A 497 -10.33 -9.32 54.67
N ASP A 498 -9.77 -10.01 53.69
CA ASP A 498 -10.38 -10.16 52.37
C ASP A 498 -11.26 -11.42 52.38
N LYS A 499 -12.56 -11.20 52.42
CA LYS A 499 -13.56 -12.30 52.46
C LYS A 499 -13.59 -13.10 51.16
N SER A 500 -13.20 -12.49 50.04
CA SER A 500 -13.24 -13.15 48.72
C SER A 500 -12.08 -14.13 48.53
N GLN A 501 -10.93 -13.84 49.15
CA GLN A 501 -9.73 -14.67 49.06
C GLN A 501 -9.43 -15.49 50.31
N GLY A 502 -10.16 -15.28 51.40
CA GLY A 502 -9.96 -15.96 52.68
C GLY A 502 -8.63 -15.64 53.37
N VAL A 503 -8.01 -14.52 53.03
CA VAL A 503 -6.70 -14.09 53.55
C VAL A 503 -6.73 -12.63 54.01
N ALA A 504 -5.84 -12.25 54.91
CA ALA A 504 -5.70 -10.86 55.33
C ALA A 504 -4.92 -10.08 54.27
N TRP A 505 -5.55 -9.05 53.71
CA TRP A 505 -4.88 -8.07 52.82
C TRP A 505 -4.01 -7.12 53.68
N ARG A 506 -2.70 -7.19 53.46
CA ARG A 506 -1.68 -6.43 54.22
C ARG A 506 -0.71 -5.72 53.28
N PRO A 507 -1.17 -4.64 52.59
CA PRO A 507 -0.29 -3.90 51.69
C PRO A 507 0.84 -3.24 52.48
N LYS A 508 2.03 -3.17 51.86
CA LYS A 508 3.21 -2.52 52.46
C LYS A 508 3.60 -1.32 51.60
N ASN A 509 4.04 -0.26 52.27
CA ASN A 509 4.72 0.82 51.56
C ASN A 509 6.04 0.35 50.92
N SER A 510 6.44 1.03 49.84
CA SER A 510 7.77 0.79 49.23
C SER A 510 8.52 2.13 49.16
N PRO A 511 9.57 2.34 49.98
CA PRO A 511 10.08 1.46 51.05
C PRO A 511 9.08 1.31 52.18
N ALA A 512 9.25 0.25 53.01
CA ALA A 512 8.35 -0.09 54.12
C ALA A 512 8.47 0.90 55.30
N VAL A 513 8.27 2.19 55.01
CA VAL A 513 8.30 3.29 55.99
C VAL A 513 6.90 3.87 56.12
N TYR A 514 6.45 4.04 57.35
CA TYR A 514 5.15 4.62 57.72
C TYR A 514 5.37 5.94 58.49
N ASN A 515 4.68 6.98 58.06
CA ASN A 515 4.88 8.34 58.59
C ASN A 515 3.77 8.80 59.56
N GLY A 516 2.78 7.93 59.83
CA GLY A 516 1.63 8.30 60.63
C GLY A 516 0.74 9.35 59.93
N PRO A 517 0.18 10.34 60.69
CA PRO A 517 -0.67 11.38 60.09
C PRO A 517 0.11 12.26 59.11
N ILE A 518 -0.28 12.25 57.82
CA ILE A 518 0.33 13.09 56.78
C ILE A 518 -0.75 13.81 55.97
N ARG A 519 -0.42 14.98 55.42
CA ARG A 519 -1.31 15.71 54.52
C ARG A 519 -1.43 15.00 53.18
N ILE A 520 -2.61 15.08 52.54
CA ILE A 520 -2.89 14.53 51.19
C ILE A 520 -1.81 14.95 50.20
N ARG A 521 -1.42 16.24 50.18
CA ARG A 521 -0.32 16.75 49.33
C ARG A 521 0.96 15.93 49.49
N ARG A 522 1.37 15.64 50.71
CA ARG A 522 2.57 14.88 51.01
C ARG A 522 2.40 13.40 50.66
N ALA A 523 1.22 12.86 50.92
CA ALA A 523 0.89 11.46 50.58
C ALA A 523 1.01 11.23 49.09
N LEU A 524 0.44 12.08 48.23
CA LEU A 524 0.57 11.99 46.79
C LEU A 524 2.03 12.16 46.33
N ALA A 525 2.75 13.16 46.84
CA ALA A 525 4.14 13.42 46.50
C ALA A 525 5.08 12.22 46.84
N GLN A 526 4.77 11.50 47.91
CA GLN A 526 5.53 10.29 48.31
C GLN A 526 4.91 8.98 47.81
N SER A 527 3.89 9.07 46.97
CA SER A 527 3.21 7.92 46.39
C SER A 527 2.68 6.93 47.45
N LYS A 528 2.08 7.47 48.53
CA LYS A 528 1.46 6.69 49.61
C LYS A 528 0.04 6.25 49.25
#